data_6bf6191f62f7fa3e3e416bf41a88a692
#
_entry.id   6bf6191f62f7fa3e3e416bf41a88a692
#
_cell.length_a   1.000
_cell.length_b   1.000
_cell.length_c   1.000
_cell.angle_alpha   90.00
_cell.angle_beta   90.00
_cell.angle_gamma   90.00
#
_symmetry.space_group_name_H-M   'P 1'
#
loop_
_entity.id
_entity.type
_entity.pdbx_description
1 polymer ?
#
loop_
_entity_poly.entity_id
_entity_poly.type
_entity_poly.pdbx_seq_one_letter_code
_entity_poly.pdbx_strand_id
1 'polypeptide(L)'
;MSTRLDIGAGQHSDYEYQIDLVKHEKTTHIVDVAVEPLPFPDNFFDEVRVSQLMEHIPTVLYWKEKGKWCHRYPRIELMREIHRVLKPEGLAVFSTPVDFPYWAQDPTHVDVPVPPDFFGYFCGGWESDTLYGIDFKFIEVSRSKDGFNSTVVLKKT
;
A
#
# COMPACT_ATOMS: atom_id res chain seq x y z
N MET A 1 9.85 14.77 -16.95
CA MET A 1 10.24 14.46 -15.53
C MET A 1 9.28 13.42 -15.02
N SER A 2 9.77 12.42 -14.29
CA SER A 2 8.94 11.38 -13.67
C SER A 2 8.19 11.97 -12.48
N THR A 3 6.89 11.69 -12.36
CA THR A 3 6.04 12.16 -11.24
C THR A 3 5.96 11.03 -10.21
N ARG A 4 6.44 11.26 -8.98
CA ARG A 4 6.62 10.21 -7.97
C ARG A 4 5.89 10.53 -6.67
N LEU A 5 5.23 9.52 -6.09
CA LEU A 5 4.52 9.60 -4.82
C LEU A 5 5.16 8.66 -3.80
N ASP A 6 5.40 9.15 -2.58
CA ASP A 6 5.78 8.35 -1.42
C ASP A 6 4.64 8.35 -0.39
N ILE A 7 4.13 7.17 -0.05
CA ILE A 7 3.07 6.97 0.93
C ILE A 7 3.68 6.42 2.22
N GLY A 8 3.46 7.10 3.34
CA GLY A 8 4.16 6.87 4.59
C GLY A 8 5.59 7.41 4.53
N ALA A 9 5.75 8.60 3.95
CA ALA A 9 7.03 9.16 3.53
C ALA A 9 7.99 9.46 4.71
N GLY A 10 7.47 9.66 5.91
CA GLY A 10 8.28 10.06 7.06
C GLY A 10 9.07 11.35 6.81
N GLN A 11 10.29 11.41 7.36
CA GLN A 11 11.13 12.63 7.30
C GLN A 11 12.15 12.63 6.15
N HIS A 12 12.40 11.50 5.51
CA HIS A 12 13.59 11.32 4.66
C HIS A 12 13.27 11.04 3.19
N SER A 13 12.03 11.27 2.76
CA SER A 13 11.65 11.07 1.37
C SER A 13 12.26 12.14 0.45
N ASP A 14 12.63 11.68 -0.76
CA ASP A 14 13.14 12.51 -1.87
C ASP A 14 12.11 12.66 -3.01
N TYR A 15 10.88 12.15 -2.82
CA TYR A 15 9.82 12.22 -3.81
C TYR A 15 9.10 13.57 -3.77
N GLU A 16 8.58 14.00 -4.92
CA GLU A 16 7.92 15.31 -5.09
C GLU A 16 6.59 15.39 -4.33
N TYR A 17 5.86 14.26 -4.31
CA TYR A 17 4.61 14.12 -3.57
C TYR A 17 4.81 13.18 -2.40
N GLN A 18 4.37 13.61 -1.23
CA GLN A 18 4.57 12.87 0.01
C GLN A 18 3.28 12.87 0.83
N ILE A 19 2.78 11.68 1.12
CA ILE A 19 1.65 11.46 2.04
C ILE A 19 2.17 10.90 3.35
N ASP A 20 1.65 11.40 4.44
CA ASP A 20 1.86 10.84 5.77
C ASP A 20 0.64 11.14 6.66
N LEU A 21 0.46 10.36 7.73
CA LEU A 21 -0.53 10.64 8.77
C LEU A 21 -0.10 11.85 9.62
N VAL A 22 1.20 12.11 9.72
CA VAL A 22 1.82 13.19 10.49
C VAL A 22 2.47 14.21 9.56
N LYS A 23 2.32 15.49 9.90
CA LYS A 23 2.96 16.57 9.15
C LYS A 23 4.46 16.59 9.40
N HIS A 24 5.25 16.39 8.36
CA HIS A 24 6.68 16.62 8.28
C HIS A 24 6.98 17.80 7.34
N GLU A 25 8.24 18.25 7.27
CA GLU A 25 8.63 19.42 6.49
C GLU A 25 8.19 19.34 5.02
N LYS A 26 8.37 18.17 4.39
CA LYS A 26 8.09 17.95 2.97
C LYS A 26 6.73 17.28 2.70
N THR A 27 5.96 16.94 3.73
CA THR A 27 4.64 16.30 3.55
C THR A 27 3.73 17.22 2.74
N THR A 28 3.29 16.76 1.59
CA THR A 28 2.39 17.51 0.70
C THR A 28 0.93 17.36 1.12
N HIS A 29 0.54 16.15 1.58
CA HIS A 29 -0.82 15.85 2.02
C HIS A 29 -0.80 15.02 3.31
N ILE A 30 -1.67 15.39 4.26
CA ILE A 30 -1.93 14.59 5.47
C ILE A 30 -3.15 13.74 5.17
N VAL A 31 -3.00 12.41 5.12
CA VAL A 31 -4.05 11.46 4.75
C VAL A 31 -3.89 10.19 5.57
N ASP A 32 -4.97 9.73 6.18
CA ASP A 32 -5.05 8.38 6.75
C ASP A 32 -5.44 7.39 5.63
N VAL A 33 -4.45 6.80 5.00
CA VAL A 33 -4.66 5.89 3.87
C VAL A 33 -5.35 4.57 4.24
N ALA A 34 -5.55 4.30 5.53
CA ALA A 34 -6.37 3.17 5.99
C ALA A 34 -7.87 3.44 5.85
N VAL A 35 -8.29 4.71 5.76
CA VAL A 35 -9.71 5.10 5.74
C VAL A 35 -10.08 6.14 4.69
N GLU A 36 -9.09 6.82 4.09
CA GLU A 36 -9.29 7.88 3.12
C GLU A 36 -8.73 7.50 1.74
N PRO A 37 -9.37 7.92 0.64
CA PRO A 37 -8.80 7.75 -0.71
C PRO A 37 -7.59 8.67 -0.92
N LEU A 38 -6.73 8.31 -1.86
CA LEU A 38 -5.61 9.15 -2.25
C LEU A 38 -6.11 10.42 -2.98
N PRO A 39 -5.68 11.63 -2.56
CA PRO A 39 -6.21 12.92 -3.08
C PRO A 39 -5.58 13.30 -4.44
N PHE A 40 -5.45 12.34 -5.35
CA PHE A 40 -4.85 12.53 -6.66
C PHE A 40 -5.75 11.97 -7.76
N PRO A 41 -5.68 12.52 -8.99
CA PRO A 41 -6.43 12.01 -10.13
C PRO A 41 -5.90 10.63 -10.59
N ASP A 42 -6.71 9.95 -11.40
CA ASP A 42 -6.33 8.71 -12.05
C ASP A 42 -5.13 8.93 -12.98
N ASN A 43 -4.26 7.93 -13.07
CA ASN A 43 -3.13 7.90 -14.01
C ASN A 43 -2.19 9.12 -13.90
N PHE A 44 -1.88 9.52 -12.69
CA PHE A 44 -1.08 10.71 -12.42
C PHE A 44 0.42 10.41 -12.21
N PHE A 45 0.74 9.31 -11.50
CA PHE A 45 2.10 8.99 -11.10
C PHE A 45 2.78 7.99 -12.04
N ASP A 46 4.06 8.20 -12.29
CA ASP A 46 4.93 7.23 -12.93
C ASP A 46 5.42 6.17 -11.93
N GLU A 47 5.55 6.56 -10.65
CA GLU A 47 6.00 5.67 -9.58
C GLU A 47 5.30 6.02 -8.25
N VAL A 48 4.91 4.97 -7.50
CA VAL A 48 4.43 5.07 -6.12
C VAL A 48 5.28 4.17 -5.24
N ARG A 49 5.87 4.73 -4.19
CA ARG A 49 6.61 4.00 -3.15
C ARG A 49 5.76 3.86 -1.88
N VAL A 50 5.80 2.68 -1.30
CA VAL A 50 5.18 2.35 0.00
C VAL A 50 6.22 1.59 0.82
N SER A 51 6.89 2.27 1.72
CA SER A 51 7.99 1.71 2.49
C SER A 51 7.67 1.70 3.98
N GLN A 52 7.72 0.53 4.62
CA GLN A 52 7.46 0.37 6.06
C GLN A 52 6.11 0.99 6.47
N LEU A 53 5.06 0.73 5.68
CA LEU A 53 3.73 1.25 5.93
C LEU A 53 2.65 0.15 5.94
N MET A 54 2.74 -0.84 5.04
CA MET A 54 1.69 -1.85 4.89
C MET A 54 1.44 -2.64 6.19
N GLU A 55 2.44 -2.80 7.03
CA GLU A 55 2.38 -3.43 8.34
C GLU A 55 1.59 -2.62 9.38
N HIS A 56 1.40 -1.32 9.15
CA HIS A 56 0.58 -0.44 9.99
C HIS A 56 -0.87 -0.34 9.50
N ILE A 57 -1.18 -0.90 8.32
CA ILE A 57 -2.53 -0.86 7.76
C ILE A 57 -3.30 -2.11 8.22
N PRO A 58 -4.48 -1.97 8.87
CA PRO A 58 -5.29 -3.11 9.28
C PRO A 58 -5.74 -3.97 8.10
N THR A 59 -5.78 -5.29 8.29
CA THR A 59 -6.30 -6.21 7.28
C THR A 59 -7.80 -6.03 7.11
N VAL A 60 -8.53 -5.89 8.21
CA VAL A 60 -9.98 -5.68 8.23
C VAL A 60 -10.32 -4.62 9.27
N LEU A 61 -11.22 -3.71 8.91
CA LEU A 61 -11.86 -2.79 9.85
C LEU A 61 -13.35 -3.15 9.96
N TYR A 62 -13.84 -3.22 11.19
CA TYR A 62 -15.25 -3.43 11.49
C TYR A 62 -15.85 -2.20 12.17
N TRP A 63 -17.08 -1.86 11.78
CA TRP A 63 -17.87 -0.83 12.46
C TRP A 63 -19.34 -1.21 12.48
N LYS A 64 -20.13 -0.48 13.24
CA LYS A 64 -21.58 -0.65 13.31
C LYS A 64 -22.28 0.57 12.74
N GLU A 65 -23.11 0.36 11.73
CA GLU A 65 -23.91 1.42 11.13
C GLU A 65 -25.40 1.00 11.14
N LYS A 66 -26.27 1.88 11.66
CA LYS A 66 -27.72 1.63 11.77
C LYS A 66 -28.08 0.25 12.34
N GLY A 67 -27.31 -0.21 13.33
CA GLY A 67 -27.51 -1.49 14.00
C GLY A 67 -26.94 -2.72 13.27
N LYS A 68 -26.39 -2.58 12.07
CA LYS A 68 -25.74 -3.65 11.31
C LYS A 68 -24.22 -3.57 11.39
N TRP A 69 -23.57 -4.72 11.44
CA TRP A 69 -22.12 -4.81 11.32
C TRP A 69 -21.69 -4.61 9.87
N CYS A 70 -20.73 -3.73 9.66
CA CYS A 70 -20.08 -3.45 8.39
C CYS A 70 -18.58 -3.77 8.52
N HIS A 71 -17.92 -3.99 7.40
CA HIS A 71 -16.48 -4.20 7.34
C HIS A 71 -15.91 -3.69 6.02
N ARG A 72 -14.61 -3.43 6.02
CA ARG A 72 -13.82 -3.10 4.83
C ARG A 72 -12.42 -3.71 4.93
N TYR A 73 -11.71 -3.76 3.83
CA TYR A 73 -10.36 -4.30 3.71
C TYR A 73 -9.36 -3.20 3.33
N PRO A 74 -8.82 -2.44 4.29
CA PRO A 74 -7.98 -1.26 4.00
C PRO A 74 -6.77 -1.55 3.11
N ARG A 75 -6.09 -2.70 3.32
CA ARG A 75 -4.94 -3.10 2.47
C ARG A 75 -5.35 -3.27 1.00
N ILE A 76 -6.51 -3.88 0.73
CA ILE A 76 -7.02 -4.06 -0.64
C ILE A 76 -7.43 -2.72 -1.24
N GLU A 77 -8.08 -1.87 -0.45
CA GLU A 77 -8.49 -0.53 -0.89
C GLU A 77 -7.30 0.36 -1.20
N LEU A 78 -6.24 0.32 -0.38
CA LEU A 78 -5.00 1.04 -0.66
C LEU A 78 -4.34 0.52 -1.97
N MET A 79 -4.32 -0.79 -2.20
CA MET A 79 -3.81 -1.35 -3.46
C MET A 79 -4.62 -0.88 -4.67
N ARG A 80 -5.97 -0.77 -4.55
CA ARG A 80 -6.83 -0.21 -5.60
C ARG A 80 -6.52 1.25 -5.87
N GLU A 81 -6.36 2.07 -4.83
CA GLU A 81 -6.02 3.47 -4.95
C GLU A 81 -4.64 3.68 -5.59
N ILE A 82 -3.64 2.88 -5.20
CA ILE A 82 -2.31 2.90 -5.84
C ILE A 82 -2.44 2.56 -7.33
N HIS A 83 -3.20 1.52 -7.67
CA HIS A 83 -3.46 1.18 -9.06
C HIS A 83 -4.16 2.33 -9.82
N ARG A 84 -5.16 2.95 -9.20
CA ARG A 84 -5.91 4.06 -9.82
C ARG A 84 -5.00 5.24 -10.15
N VAL A 85 -4.18 5.68 -9.20
CA VAL A 85 -3.34 6.89 -9.38
C VAL A 85 -2.08 6.64 -10.23
N LEU A 86 -1.64 5.40 -10.39
CA LEU A 86 -0.54 5.05 -11.30
C LEU A 86 -0.96 5.20 -12.76
N LYS A 87 -0.06 5.71 -13.60
CA LYS A 87 -0.19 5.64 -15.07
C LYS A 87 -0.12 4.19 -15.55
N PRO A 88 -0.66 3.86 -16.74
CA PRO A 88 -0.33 2.60 -17.40
C PRO A 88 1.18 2.41 -17.47
N GLU A 89 1.67 1.20 -17.19
CA GLU A 89 3.09 0.85 -17.08
C GLU A 89 3.83 1.49 -15.89
N GLY A 90 3.16 2.29 -15.05
CA GLY A 90 3.72 2.88 -13.83
C GLY A 90 4.05 1.82 -12.77
N LEU A 91 5.01 2.12 -11.91
CA LEU A 91 5.57 1.19 -10.93
C LEU A 91 5.07 1.48 -9.51
N ALA A 92 4.72 0.43 -8.78
CA ALA A 92 4.52 0.47 -7.34
C ALA A 92 5.65 -0.32 -6.65
N VAL A 93 6.36 0.33 -5.74
CA VAL A 93 7.49 -0.24 -5.00
C VAL A 93 7.09 -0.40 -3.53
N PHE A 94 7.00 -1.63 -3.06
CA PHE A 94 6.67 -1.95 -1.67
C PHE A 94 7.89 -2.48 -0.94
N SER A 95 8.13 -2.00 0.28
CA SER A 95 9.11 -2.57 1.20
C SER A 95 8.44 -2.82 2.55
N THR A 96 8.44 -4.07 3.01
CA THR A 96 7.78 -4.49 4.25
C THR A 96 8.70 -5.38 5.08
N PRO A 97 8.65 -5.32 6.42
CA PRO A 97 9.38 -6.24 7.27
C PRO A 97 8.80 -7.66 7.17
N VAL A 98 9.67 -8.66 7.03
CA VAL A 98 9.27 -10.07 6.91
C VAL A 98 9.86 -10.96 8.01
N ASP A 99 10.72 -10.41 8.87
CA ASP A 99 11.24 -11.12 10.03
C ASP A 99 10.30 -10.92 11.23
N PHE A 100 9.62 -11.99 11.62
CA PHE A 100 8.60 -11.92 12.67
C PHE A 100 9.13 -11.41 14.03
N PRO A 101 10.29 -11.86 14.57
CA PRO A 101 10.81 -11.31 15.79
C PRO A 101 11.08 -9.81 15.74
N TYR A 102 11.56 -9.33 14.61
CA TYR A 102 11.80 -7.89 14.39
C TYR A 102 10.48 -7.14 14.22
N TRP A 103 9.56 -7.68 13.41
CA TRP A 103 8.23 -7.11 13.20
C TRP A 103 7.46 -6.95 14.52
N ALA A 104 7.52 -7.94 15.41
CA ALA A 104 6.77 -7.95 16.67
C ALA A 104 7.29 -6.93 17.73
N GLN A 105 8.41 -6.27 17.48
CA GLN A 105 8.97 -5.28 18.43
C GLN A 105 8.27 -3.92 18.32
N ASP A 106 7.64 -3.61 17.19
CA ASP A 106 6.95 -2.34 17.01
C ASP A 106 5.49 -2.46 17.46
N PRO A 107 5.07 -1.71 18.51
CA PRO A 107 3.71 -1.77 19.03
C PRO A 107 2.65 -1.18 18.08
N THR A 108 3.07 -0.49 17.02
CA THR A 108 2.17 0.10 16.02
C THR A 108 1.91 -0.82 14.82
N HIS A 109 2.64 -1.95 14.74
CA HIS A 109 2.33 -3.00 13.76
C HIS A 109 1.02 -3.69 14.13
N VAL A 110 0.14 -3.86 13.15
CA VAL A 110 -1.21 -4.39 13.36
C VAL A 110 -1.41 -5.75 12.71
N ASP A 111 -2.29 -6.56 13.31
CA ASP A 111 -2.71 -7.88 12.84
C ASP A 111 -1.54 -8.87 12.66
N VAL A 112 -1.16 -9.11 11.41
CA VAL A 112 -0.11 -10.06 11.02
C VAL A 112 0.89 -9.39 10.06
N PRO A 113 2.15 -9.87 9.99
CA PRO A 113 3.10 -9.44 8.98
C PRO A 113 2.50 -9.53 7.58
N VAL A 114 2.91 -8.64 6.69
CA VAL A 114 2.53 -8.73 5.28
C VAL A 114 3.35 -9.86 4.64
N PRO A 115 2.74 -11.02 4.33
CA PRO A 115 3.49 -12.13 3.75
C PRO A 115 3.97 -11.75 2.35
N PRO A 116 5.14 -12.26 1.91
CA PRO A 116 5.66 -11.97 0.57
C PRO A 116 4.68 -12.26 -0.56
N ASP A 117 3.82 -13.28 -0.40
CA ASP A 117 2.84 -13.68 -1.41
C ASP A 117 1.55 -12.84 -1.39
N PHE A 118 1.39 -11.92 -0.42
CA PHE A 118 0.25 -10.98 -0.38
C PHE A 118 0.07 -10.25 -1.71
N PHE A 119 1.16 -9.78 -2.30
CA PHE A 119 1.11 -9.04 -3.56
C PHE A 119 0.72 -9.90 -4.76
N GLY A 120 0.90 -11.22 -4.68
CA GLY A 120 0.47 -12.17 -5.72
C GLY A 120 -1.04 -12.17 -5.97
N TYR A 121 -1.86 -11.83 -4.95
CA TYR A 121 -3.31 -11.68 -5.10
C TYR A 121 -3.69 -10.62 -6.14
N PHE A 122 -2.86 -9.61 -6.33
CA PHE A 122 -3.11 -8.51 -7.26
C PHE A 122 -2.46 -8.73 -8.64
N CYS A 123 -1.82 -9.89 -8.85
CA CYS A 123 -1.17 -10.24 -10.11
C CYS A 123 -1.98 -11.24 -10.95
N GLY A 124 -3.19 -11.63 -10.50
CA GLY A 124 -4.15 -12.44 -11.28
C GLY A 124 -3.83 -13.93 -11.31
N GLY A 125 -3.41 -14.49 -10.18
CA GLY A 125 -3.18 -15.95 -10.03
C GLY A 125 -4.24 -16.69 -9.22
N TRP A 126 -5.21 -15.98 -8.63
CA TRP A 126 -6.15 -16.55 -7.68
C TRP A 126 -7.60 -16.26 -8.09
N GLU A 127 -8.54 -17.17 -7.78
CA GLU A 127 -9.99 -16.96 -8.00
C GLU A 127 -10.60 -15.87 -7.08
N SER A 128 -9.75 -15.11 -6.38
CA SER A 128 -10.14 -14.12 -5.37
C SER A 128 -10.68 -12.82 -5.94
N ASP A 129 -10.54 -12.57 -7.23
CA ASP A 129 -10.96 -11.34 -7.89
C ASP A 129 -12.45 -11.06 -7.66
N THR A 130 -13.28 -12.10 -7.63
CA THR A 130 -14.72 -11.99 -7.41
C THR A 130 -15.12 -11.89 -5.92
N LEU A 131 -14.34 -12.49 -5.01
CA LEU A 131 -14.69 -12.56 -3.58
C LEU A 131 -14.43 -11.25 -2.84
N TYR A 132 -13.35 -10.55 -3.20
CA TYR A 132 -12.92 -9.32 -2.53
C TYR A 132 -13.08 -8.07 -3.39
N GLY A 133 -13.72 -8.19 -4.57
CA GLY A 133 -13.92 -7.07 -5.50
C GLY A 133 -12.61 -6.53 -6.08
N ILE A 134 -11.60 -7.37 -6.27
CA ILE A 134 -10.34 -6.99 -6.91
C ILE A 134 -10.57 -6.99 -8.41
N ASP A 135 -10.85 -5.82 -8.97
CA ASP A 135 -11.16 -5.56 -10.38
C ASP A 135 -10.00 -4.88 -11.13
N PHE A 136 -8.82 -4.91 -10.55
CA PHE A 136 -7.59 -4.31 -11.08
C PHE A 136 -6.44 -5.31 -11.02
N LYS A 137 -5.40 -5.10 -11.84
CA LYS A 137 -4.32 -6.04 -11.98
C LYS A 137 -2.96 -5.37 -12.09
N PHE A 138 -1.95 -6.02 -11.48
CA PHE A 138 -0.54 -5.70 -11.64
C PHE A 138 0.21 -6.86 -12.28
N ILE A 139 1.43 -6.59 -12.73
CA ILE A 139 2.45 -7.60 -13.03
C ILE A 139 3.57 -7.45 -12.02
N GLU A 140 3.97 -8.51 -11.36
CA GLU A 140 5.18 -8.51 -10.52
C GLU A 140 6.42 -8.44 -11.42
N VAL A 141 7.18 -7.36 -11.27
CA VAL A 141 8.41 -7.11 -12.04
C VAL A 141 9.61 -7.73 -11.36
N SER A 142 9.70 -7.57 -10.04
CA SER A 142 10.80 -8.12 -9.26
C SER A 142 10.40 -8.30 -7.80
N ARG A 143 11.11 -9.22 -7.13
CA ARG A 143 11.04 -9.44 -5.69
C ARG A 143 12.44 -9.68 -5.16
N SER A 144 12.77 -9.04 -4.06
CA SER A 144 14.05 -9.24 -3.36
C SER A 144 13.82 -9.28 -1.85
N LYS A 145 14.78 -9.87 -1.14
CA LYS A 145 14.85 -9.83 0.32
C LYS A 145 16.20 -9.27 0.71
N ASP A 146 16.22 -8.25 1.55
CA ASP A 146 17.40 -7.66 2.12
C ASP A 146 17.27 -7.66 3.65
N GLY A 147 18.06 -8.53 4.31
CA GLY A 147 18.03 -8.68 5.76
C GLY A 147 16.62 -8.98 6.27
N PHE A 148 16.03 -7.99 6.92
CA PHE A 148 14.71 -8.10 7.58
C PHE A 148 13.53 -7.70 6.69
N ASN A 149 13.79 -7.13 5.50
CA ASN A 149 12.76 -6.59 4.62
C ASN A 149 12.60 -7.41 3.35
N SER A 150 11.39 -7.41 2.81
CA SER A 150 11.09 -7.82 1.44
C SER A 150 10.70 -6.61 0.61
N THR A 151 11.30 -6.48 -0.58
CA THR A 151 10.91 -5.46 -1.54
C THR A 151 10.25 -6.12 -2.73
N VAL A 152 9.06 -5.67 -3.10
CA VAL A 152 8.29 -6.13 -4.25
C VAL A 152 8.02 -4.95 -5.16
N VAL A 153 8.28 -5.12 -6.45
CA VAL A 153 7.99 -4.12 -7.49
C VAL A 153 6.87 -4.65 -8.37
N LEU A 154 5.78 -3.91 -8.42
CA LEU A 154 4.62 -4.19 -9.25
C LEU A 154 4.49 -3.14 -10.35
N LYS A 155 4.02 -3.57 -11.52
CA LYS A 155 3.73 -2.69 -12.66
C LYS A 155 2.24 -2.71 -12.96
N LYS A 156 1.63 -1.54 -13.12
CA LYS A 156 0.25 -1.42 -13.59
C LYS A 156 0.11 -1.90 -15.03
N THR A 157 -0.88 -2.73 -15.29
CA THR A 157 -1.25 -3.20 -16.66
C THR A 157 -2.21 -2.24 -17.34
#